data_fb2cd757c7e9e4485eaafece45236ee2
#
_entry.id   fb2cd757c7e9e4485eaafece45236ee2
#
_cell.length_a   1.000
_cell.length_b   1.000
_cell.length_c   1.000
_cell.angle_alpha   90.00
_cell.angle_beta   90.00
_cell.angle_gamma   90.00
#
_symmetry.space_group_name_H-M   'P 1'
#
loop_
_entity.id
_entity.type
_entity.pdbx_description
1 polymer ?
#
loop_
_entity_poly.entity_id
_entity_poly.type
_entity_poly.pdbx_seq_one_letter_code
_entity_poly.pdbx_strand_id
1 'polypeptide(L)'
;MLTIKLIMKNKRKEKRLCRLILVCCALLMFISINAFAQQQVTVTGNVKDEKGEPIIGANVIVKGTGTGSVSNVDGDFSLPNVPNGATLEISFIGYLNQDVKVSGTKPINIILKEDTKMLDEVVVVGYGVQRKSDMTGAVASVNTKTLENRPQTNIIQSLQGAVPGLNISVTGTNAEGSSTKTRIRGENSITADNKPLVILDGIPFDGPWSEINPNDIESIEVLKDASSAAIYGARGSNGVILISSKRGEKGKLTVSYDTYITIDNPINFPNLMNGAEFWKYKTEALKDANTTPPTESNPEPWMGSMTATELRMHEAGMDTDWLDLATRTGFKQQHNISFRGGVNKTNYFVSLNYTDVKGTAVGNQFKRYNIRFNLDQEFTSWFKFSTSTQLGRYDRSGSSASFSRAFRMNPLAEAYDEEGNIRSAA
;
A
#
# COMPACT_ATOMS: atom_id res chain seq x y z
N MET A 1 -18.97 11.13 -60.07
CA MET A 1 -20.23 11.33 -59.36
C MET A 1 -20.28 10.74 -57.92
N LEU A 2 -19.44 9.75 -57.61
CA LEU A 2 -19.38 9.13 -56.26
C LEU A 2 -18.69 10.03 -55.20
N THR A 3 -17.65 10.79 -55.58
CA THR A 3 -16.83 11.62 -54.65
C THR A 3 -17.63 12.81 -54.07
N ILE A 4 -18.52 13.41 -54.84
CA ILE A 4 -19.33 14.52 -54.37
C ILE A 4 -20.40 14.08 -53.36
N LYS A 5 -20.95 12.86 -53.50
CA LYS A 5 -21.90 12.28 -52.51
C LYS A 5 -21.24 12.00 -51.16
N LEU A 6 -19.96 11.61 -51.15
CA LEU A 6 -19.22 11.34 -49.92
C LEU A 6 -18.92 12.62 -49.13
N ILE A 7 -18.53 13.71 -49.82
CA ILE A 7 -18.25 15.03 -49.23
C ILE A 7 -19.54 15.66 -48.64
N MET A 8 -20.66 15.51 -49.32
CA MET A 8 -21.94 16.02 -48.81
C MET A 8 -22.48 15.21 -47.62
N LYS A 9 -22.16 13.91 -47.55
CA LYS A 9 -22.54 13.08 -46.41
C LYS A 9 -21.72 13.41 -45.14
N ASN A 10 -20.46 13.80 -45.33
CA ASN A 10 -19.57 14.23 -44.20
C ASN A 10 -20.00 15.60 -43.65
N LYS A 11 -20.29 16.59 -44.50
CA LYS A 11 -20.83 17.91 -44.07
C LYS A 11 -22.17 17.83 -43.32
N ARG A 12 -23.02 16.83 -43.65
CA ARG A 12 -24.27 16.62 -42.90
C ARG A 12 -24.01 15.98 -41.52
N LYS A 13 -23.00 15.13 -41.38
CA LYS A 13 -22.62 14.57 -40.07
C LYS A 13 -22.01 15.65 -39.17
N GLU A 14 -21.15 16.53 -39.69
CA GLU A 14 -20.59 17.65 -38.94
C GLU A 14 -21.64 18.64 -38.45
N LYS A 15 -22.61 18.98 -39.32
CA LYS A 15 -23.75 19.84 -38.91
C LYS A 15 -24.63 19.21 -37.84
N ARG A 16 -24.82 17.89 -37.86
CA ARG A 16 -25.55 17.16 -36.80
C ARG A 16 -24.75 17.13 -35.49
N LEU A 17 -23.44 16.91 -35.56
CA LEU A 17 -22.52 16.93 -34.40
C LEU A 17 -22.46 18.32 -33.75
N CYS A 18 -22.35 19.40 -34.54
CA CYS A 18 -22.41 20.77 -34.03
C CYS A 18 -23.77 21.09 -33.38
N ARG A 19 -24.89 20.64 -33.95
CA ARG A 19 -26.20 20.84 -33.33
C ARG A 19 -26.35 20.06 -32.02
N LEU A 20 -25.80 18.83 -31.95
CA LEU A 20 -25.81 18.03 -30.73
C LEU A 20 -24.99 18.68 -29.62
N ILE A 21 -23.79 19.22 -29.95
CA ILE A 21 -22.93 19.96 -29.04
C ILE A 21 -23.63 21.23 -28.54
N LEU A 22 -24.30 21.97 -29.44
CA LEU A 22 -25.03 23.18 -29.08
C LEU A 22 -26.20 22.88 -28.14
N VAL A 23 -26.94 21.78 -28.37
CA VAL A 23 -28.01 21.33 -27.49
C VAL A 23 -27.48 20.86 -26.14
N CYS A 24 -26.33 20.13 -26.09
CA CYS A 24 -25.66 19.76 -24.85
C CYS A 24 -25.16 20.98 -24.07
N CYS A 25 -24.58 21.97 -24.75
CA CYS A 25 -24.15 23.22 -24.12
C CYS A 25 -25.34 24.03 -23.58
N ALA A 26 -26.44 24.09 -24.31
CA ALA A 26 -27.69 24.74 -23.86
C ALA A 26 -28.31 24.01 -22.66
N LEU A 27 -28.28 22.66 -22.64
CA LEU A 27 -28.73 21.85 -21.49
C LEU A 27 -27.81 22.06 -20.27
N LEU A 28 -26.50 22.16 -20.46
CA LEU A 28 -25.55 22.47 -19.40
C LEU A 28 -25.73 23.89 -18.86
N MET A 29 -26.05 24.87 -19.68
CA MET A 29 -26.41 26.22 -19.23
C MET A 29 -27.72 26.25 -18.44
N PHE A 30 -28.71 25.44 -18.79
CA PHE A 30 -29.99 25.35 -18.03
C PHE A 30 -29.80 24.69 -16.64
N ILE A 31 -28.83 23.80 -16.47
CA ILE A 31 -28.53 23.17 -15.18
C ILE A 31 -27.85 24.16 -14.23
N SER A 32 -27.15 25.16 -14.74
CA SER A 32 -26.42 26.18 -13.94
C SER A 32 -27.31 27.26 -13.31
N ILE A 33 -28.59 27.36 -13.64
CA ILE A 33 -29.47 28.46 -13.20
C ILE A 33 -30.17 28.15 -11.86
N ASN A 34 -30.04 26.93 -11.31
CA ASN A 34 -30.58 26.59 -9.99
C ASN A 34 -29.57 26.81 -8.85
N ALA A 35 -28.69 27.79 -8.92
CA ALA A 35 -27.97 28.29 -7.76
C ALA A 35 -28.99 29.04 -6.87
N PHE A 36 -29.71 28.29 -6.02
CA PHE A 36 -30.46 28.91 -4.93
C PHE A 36 -29.49 29.70 -4.09
N ALA A 37 -29.70 31.02 -4.02
CA ALA A 37 -29.04 31.87 -3.04
C ALA A 37 -29.45 31.39 -1.64
N GLN A 38 -28.70 30.46 -1.06
CA GLN A 38 -28.91 30.01 0.31
C GLN A 38 -28.62 31.20 1.22
N GLN A 39 -29.60 31.62 1.97
CA GLN A 39 -29.45 32.67 2.96
C GLN A 39 -28.41 32.23 3.99
N GLN A 40 -27.24 32.88 3.97
CA GLN A 40 -26.17 32.64 4.91
C GLN A 40 -26.48 33.33 6.22
N VAL A 41 -26.27 32.63 7.33
CA VAL A 41 -26.47 33.13 8.68
C VAL A 41 -25.20 32.97 9.49
N THR A 42 -24.98 33.87 10.44
CA THR A 42 -23.95 33.66 11.45
C THR A 42 -24.54 32.81 12.58
N VAL A 43 -23.96 31.65 12.81
CA VAL A 43 -24.35 30.72 13.88
C VAL A 43 -23.43 30.93 15.06
N THR A 44 -24.04 31.15 16.20
CA THR A 44 -23.33 31.21 17.50
C THR A 44 -23.84 30.11 18.40
N GLY A 45 -23.06 29.69 19.37
CA GLY A 45 -23.45 28.65 20.29
C GLY A 45 -22.42 28.40 21.36
N ASN A 46 -22.75 27.52 22.28
CA ASN A 46 -21.90 27.10 23.37
C ASN A 46 -21.79 25.57 23.42
N VAL A 47 -20.59 25.07 23.68
CA VAL A 47 -20.27 23.63 23.77
C VAL A 47 -19.92 23.32 25.23
N LYS A 48 -20.65 22.38 25.83
CA LYS A 48 -20.45 21.92 27.21
C LYS A 48 -20.41 20.41 27.29
N ASP A 49 -19.88 19.91 28.39
CA ASP A 49 -19.99 18.50 28.76
C ASP A 49 -21.31 18.17 29.49
N GLU A 50 -21.52 16.90 29.86
CA GLU A 50 -22.71 16.46 30.64
C GLU A 50 -22.76 17.03 32.06
N LYS A 51 -21.62 17.54 32.58
CA LYS A 51 -21.53 18.18 33.94
C LYS A 51 -21.80 19.68 33.87
N GLY A 52 -21.92 20.23 32.64
CA GLY A 52 -22.15 21.65 32.41
C GLY A 52 -20.85 22.47 32.30
N GLU A 53 -19.68 21.83 32.30
CA GLU A 53 -18.39 22.51 32.14
C GLU A 53 -18.14 22.89 30.67
N PRO A 54 -17.57 24.08 30.36
CA PRO A 54 -17.31 24.48 28.98
C PRO A 54 -16.19 23.66 28.38
N ILE A 55 -16.38 23.20 27.14
CA ILE A 55 -15.35 22.47 26.37
C ILE A 55 -14.57 23.47 25.54
N ILE A 56 -13.32 23.71 25.93
CA ILE A 56 -12.39 24.61 25.24
C ILE A 56 -11.74 23.89 24.07
N GLY A 57 -11.74 24.50 22.86
CA GLY A 57 -11.08 23.92 21.71
C GLY A 57 -11.91 22.87 20.96
N ALA A 58 -13.22 22.77 21.23
CA ALA A 58 -14.10 21.91 20.43
C ALA A 58 -14.18 22.43 18.99
N ASN A 59 -14.01 21.53 18.04
CA ASN A 59 -14.05 21.83 16.62
C ASN A 59 -15.49 21.77 16.10
N VAL A 60 -15.95 22.87 15.49
CA VAL A 60 -17.30 23.00 14.94
C VAL A 60 -17.18 23.25 13.44
N ILE A 61 -17.58 22.29 12.62
CA ILE A 61 -17.41 22.31 11.16
C ILE A 61 -18.77 22.20 10.47
N VAL A 62 -18.98 22.95 9.40
CA VAL A 62 -20.14 22.75 8.52
C VAL A 62 -19.90 21.52 7.65
N LYS A 63 -20.71 20.48 7.85
CA LYS A 63 -20.56 19.18 7.17
C LYS A 63 -20.60 19.32 5.65
N GLY A 64 -19.58 18.78 4.99
CA GLY A 64 -19.42 18.87 3.54
C GLY A 64 -18.76 20.17 3.02
N THR A 65 -18.26 21.02 3.92
CA THR A 65 -17.51 22.23 3.56
C THR A 65 -16.21 22.32 4.34
N GLY A 66 -15.30 23.23 3.95
CA GLY A 66 -14.09 23.54 4.72
C GLY A 66 -14.28 24.63 5.79
N THR A 67 -15.52 25.09 6.04
CA THR A 67 -15.81 26.19 6.96
C THR A 67 -15.98 25.66 8.38
N GLY A 68 -15.16 26.12 9.32
CA GLY A 68 -15.20 25.71 10.71
C GLY A 68 -14.75 26.80 11.68
N SER A 69 -15.01 26.60 12.97
CA SER A 69 -14.59 27.44 14.08
C SER A 69 -14.24 26.55 15.28
N VAL A 70 -13.53 27.11 16.26
CA VAL A 70 -13.13 26.43 17.48
C VAL A 70 -13.76 27.16 18.67
N SER A 71 -14.23 26.39 19.67
CA SER A 71 -14.79 27.00 20.89
C SER A 71 -13.71 27.69 21.74
N ASN A 72 -14.07 28.82 22.35
CA ASN A 72 -13.20 29.61 23.22
C ASN A 72 -13.14 29.06 24.65
N VAL A 73 -12.54 29.80 25.59
CA VAL A 73 -12.38 29.41 27.00
C VAL A 73 -13.71 29.26 27.76
N ASP A 74 -14.78 29.90 27.31
CA ASP A 74 -16.12 29.81 27.86
C ASP A 74 -16.98 28.75 27.12
N GLY A 75 -16.38 28.03 26.16
CA GLY A 75 -17.06 27.06 25.32
C GLY A 75 -17.85 27.69 24.16
N ASP A 76 -17.79 29.01 23.96
CA ASP A 76 -18.56 29.71 22.95
C ASP A 76 -17.87 29.60 21.57
N PHE A 77 -18.67 29.47 20.51
CA PHE A 77 -18.20 29.53 19.13
C PHE A 77 -19.04 30.47 18.28
N SER A 78 -18.44 31.00 17.24
CA SER A 78 -19.10 31.81 16.23
C SER A 78 -18.64 31.37 14.85
N LEU A 79 -19.60 31.06 13.99
CA LEU A 79 -19.38 30.57 12.63
C LEU A 79 -20.14 31.45 11.62
N PRO A 80 -19.47 32.33 10.92
CA PRO A 80 -20.09 33.19 9.89
C PRO A 80 -20.35 32.40 8.60
N ASN A 81 -21.28 32.90 7.78
CA ASN A 81 -21.56 32.40 6.43
C ASN A 81 -22.02 30.93 6.36
N VAL A 82 -22.81 30.48 7.34
CA VAL A 82 -23.39 29.12 7.34
C VAL A 82 -24.69 29.12 6.55
N PRO A 83 -24.90 28.22 5.61
CA PRO A 83 -26.17 28.04 4.93
C PRO A 83 -27.28 27.66 5.93
N ASN A 84 -28.42 28.30 5.88
CA ASN A 84 -29.55 27.93 6.72
C ASN A 84 -30.01 26.50 6.40
N GLY A 85 -30.18 25.66 7.43
CA GLY A 85 -30.48 24.23 7.30
C GLY A 85 -29.24 23.32 7.16
N ALA A 86 -28.01 23.89 7.17
CA ALA A 86 -26.78 23.09 7.18
C ALA A 86 -26.65 22.25 8.47
N THR A 87 -25.88 21.18 8.39
CA THR A 87 -25.54 20.35 9.56
C THR A 87 -24.14 20.74 10.05
N LEU A 88 -24.03 21.09 11.31
CA LEU A 88 -22.76 21.25 11.99
C LEU A 88 -22.33 19.90 12.56
N GLU A 89 -21.08 19.55 12.36
CA GLU A 89 -20.40 18.44 13.03
C GLU A 89 -19.50 19.01 14.13
N ILE A 90 -19.77 18.60 15.35
CA ILE A 90 -19.03 19.05 16.53
C ILE A 90 -18.21 17.88 17.05
N SER A 91 -16.89 18.12 17.21
CA SER A 91 -15.95 17.09 17.66
C SER A 91 -14.95 17.63 18.67
N PHE A 92 -14.63 16.83 19.67
CA PHE A 92 -13.56 17.11 20.63
C PHE A 92 -12.92 15.80 21.11
N ILE A 93 -11.63 15.82 21.41
CA ILE A 93 -10.89 14.63 21.86
C ILE A 93 -11.50 14.12 23.17
N GLY A 94 -11.89 12.84 23.19
CA GLY A 94 -12.52 12.21 24.36
C GLY A 94 -14.04 12.31 24.41
N TYR A 95 -14.69 12.88 23.39
CA TYR A 95 -16.14 13.02 23.31
C TYR A 95 -16.70 12.44 22.01
N LEU A 96 -17.96 11.99 22.05
CA LEU A 96 -18.68 11.52 20.88
C LEU A 96 -19.00 12.68 19.94
N ASN A 97 -18.71 12.53 18.66
CA ASN A 97 -19.09 13.51 17.64
C ASN A 97 -20.60 13.68 17.59
N GLN A 98 -21.06 14.93 17.51
CA GLN A 98 -22.49 15.25 17.43
C GLN A 98 -22.81 16.07 16.19
N ASP A 99 -23.85 15.66 15.48
CA ASP A 99 -24.40 16.39 14.32
C ASP A 99 -25.60 17.24 14.77
N VAL A 100 -25.58 18.55 14.49
CA VAL A 100 -26.64 19.49 14.84
C VAL A 100 -27.08 20.28 13.61
N LYS A 101 -28.38 20.31 13.32
CA LYS A 101 -28.94 21.11 12.24
C LYS A 101 -29.11 22.56 12.63
N VAL A 102 -28.67 23.47 11.76
CA VAL A 102 -28.83 24.91 11.95
C VAL A 102 -30.27 25.31 11.63
N SER A 103 -30.95 25.93 12.57
CA SER A 103 -32.32 26.44 12.43
C SER A 103 -32.35 27.94 12.76
N GLY A 104 -32.03 28.79 11.78
CA GLY A 104 -32.01 30.24 11.95
C GLY A 104 -30.80 30.77 12.71
N THR A 105 -30.98 31.94 13.40
CA THR A 105 -29.91 32.69 14.07
C THR A 105 -29.91 32.50 15.61
N LYS A 106 -30.69 31.58 16.16
CA LYS A 106 -30.72 31.33 17.59
C LYS A 106 -29.41 30.64 18.05
N PRO A 107 -28.83 31.07 19.21
CA PRO A 107 -27.68 30.39 19.75
C PRO A 107 -27.95 28.90 20.01
N ILE A 108 -27.00 28.04 19.64
CA ILE A 108 -27.13 26.58 19.76
C ILE A 108 -26.34 26.11 20.98
N ASN A 109 -27.05 25.53 21.95
CA ASN A 109 -26.38 24.88 23.08
C ASN A 109 -26.13 23.41 22.74
N ILE A 110 -24.87 23.00 22.84
CA ILE A 110 -24.41 21.66 22.47
C ILE A 110 -23.85 21.00 23.73
N ILE A 111 -24.33 19.81 24.05
CA ILE A 111 -23.83 19.01 25.17
C ILE A 111 -23.16 17.79 24.54
N LEU A 112 -21.82 17.71 24.60
CA LEU A 112 -21.08 16.55 24.17
C LEU A 112 -21.03 15.49 25.27
N LYS A 113 -21.23 14.25 24.88
CA LYS A 113 -21.12 13.08 25.77
C LYS A 113 -19.69 12.55 25.70
N GLU A 114 -19.14 12.23 26.87
CA GLU A 114 -17.82 11.58 26.95
C GLU A 114 -17.84 10.27 26.13
N ASP A 115 -16.86 10.10 25.24
CA ASP A 115 -16.67 8.84 24.52
C ASP A 115 -15.92 7.85 25.40
N THR A 116 -16.69 7.19 26.27
CA THR A 116 -16.15 6.12 27.13
C THR A 116 -15.56 4.94 26.34
N LYS A 117 -15.81 4.86 25.02
CA LYS A 117 -15.22 3.83 24.15
C LYS A 117 -13.78 4.16 23.74
N MET A 118 -13.36 5.42 23.75
CA MET A 118 -11.96 5.77 23.45
C MET A 118 -10.96 5.32 24.53
N LEU A 119 -11.42 4.95 25.73
CA LEU A 119 -10.55 4.46 26.81
C LEU A 119 -10.32 2.95 26.80
N ASP A 120 -11.05 2.20 25.99
CA ASP A 120 -10.94 0.75 25.89
C ASP A 120 -10.31 0.32 24.54
N GLU A 121 -9.12 0.83 24.21
CA GLU A 121 -8.31 0.19 23.16
C GLU A 121 -7.85 -1.17 23.69
N VAL A 122 -8.59 -2.20 23.32
CA VAL A 122 -8.39 -3.57 23.77
C VAL A 122 -7.35 -4.21 22.87
N VAL A 123 -6.24 -4.64 23.46
CA VAL A 123 -5.16 -5.33 22.78
C VAL A 123 -5.37 -6.83 22.96
N VAL A 124 -5.37 -7.57 21.86
CA VAL A 124 -5.39 -9.04 21.91
C VAL A 124 -4.00 -9.52 22.32
N VAL A 125 -3.86 -10.06 23.52
CA VAL A 125 -2.59 -10.61 24.02
C VAL A 125 -2.75 -12.12 24.24
N GLY A 126 -1.98 -12.88 23.49
CA GLY A 126 -1.92 -14.33 23.65
C GLY A 126 -3.28 -15.01 23.54
N TYR A 127 -3.72 -15.62 24.63
CA TYR A 127 -4.99 -16.34 24.69
C TYR A 127 -6.15 -15.52 25.27
N GLY A 128 -5.99 -14.19 25.37
CA GLY A 128 -7.00 -13.31 25.97
C GLY A 128 -6.97 -11.90 25.43
N VAL A 129 -7.97 -11.14 25.82
CA VAL A 129 -8.12 -9.71 25.48
C VAL A 129 -7.78 -8.92 26.72
N GLN A 130 -6.72 -8.10 26.71
CA GLN A 130 -6.36 -7.20 27.81
C GLN A 130 -6.51 -5.74 27.37
N ARG A 131 -6.78 -4.86 28.32
CA ARG A 131 -6.81 -3.42 28.04
C ARG A 131 -5.38 -2.92 27.86
N LYS A 132 -5.17 -2.04 26.91
CA LYS A 132 -3.86 -1.43 26.64
C LYS A 132 -3.29 -0.73 27.87
N SER A 133 -4.18 -0.17 28.72
CA SER A 133 -3.84 0.44 30.02
C SER A 133 -3.26 -0.54 31.03
N ASP A 134 -3.58 -1.82 30.91
CA ASP A 134 -3.17 -2.86 31.86
C ASP A 134 -1.84 -3.52 31.49
N MET A 135 -1.27 -3.12 30.34
CA MET A 135 0.00 -3.63 29.83
C MET A 135 1.16 -2.76 30.33
N THR A 136 2.00 -3.33 31.18
CA THR A 136 3.21 -2.67 31.70
C THR A 136 4.38 -2.62 30.72
N GLY A 137 4.26 -3.25 29.55
CA GLY A 137 5.31 -3.36 28.52
C GLY A 137 5.17 -2.33 27.38
N ALA A 138 6.28 -2.04 26.68
CA ALA A 138 6.30 -1.17 25.50
C ALA A 138 5.65 -1.86 24.29
N VAL A 139 4.36 -1.62 24.09
CA VAL A 139 3.58 -2.08 22.94
C VAL A 139 3.44 -0.92 21.95
N ALA A 140 3.84 -1.15 20.71
CA ALA A 140 3.57 -0.22 19.61
C ALA A 140 2.41 -0.77 18.76
N SER A 141 1.35 0.00 18.65
CA SER A 141 0.18 -0.33 17.84
C SER A 141 0.20 0.49 16.54
N VAL A 142 -0.12 -0.17 15.43
CA VAL A 142 -0.27 0.47 14.11
C VAL A 142 -1.72 0.33 13.68
N ASN A 143 -2.36 1.46 13.43
CA ASN A 143 -3.75 1.50 13.01
C ASN A 143 -3.87 1.19 11.51
N THR A 144 -4.98 0.58 11.10
CA THR A 144 -5.37 0.29 9.72
C THR A 144 -5.27 1.47 8.78
N LYS A 145 -5.64 2.68 9.20
CA LYS A 145 -5.52 3.90 8.38
C LYS A 145 -4.10 4.15 7.86
N THR A 146 -3.08 3.76 8.63
CA THR A 146 -1.67 3.85 8.21
C THR A 146 -1.34 2.82 7.13
N LEU A 147 -2.00 1.67 7.15
CA LEU A 147 -1.83 0.58 6.19
C LEU A 147 -2.59 0.86 4.88
N GLU A 148 -3.80 1.40 4.95
CA GLU A 148 -4.66 1.73 3.80
C GLU A 148 -4.01 2.74 2.85
N ASN A 149 -3.28 3.72 3.40
CA ASN A 149 -2.58 4.74 2.61
C ASN A 149 -1.26 4.27 1.98
N ARG A 150 -0.86 3.00 2.21
CA ARG A 150 0.37 2.42 1.69
C ARG A 150 0.06 1.13 0.93
N PRO A 151 -0.29 1.19 -0.35
CA PRO A 151 -0.65 0.01 -1.14
C PRO A 151 0.58 -0.86 -1.39
N GLN A 152 0.87 -1.77 -0.45
CA GLN A 152 1.95 -2.73 -0.54
C GLN A 152 1.40 -4.15 -0.75
N THR A 153 2.11 -4.95 -1.54
CA THR A 153 1.77 -6.36 -1.74
C THR A 153 2.03 -7.17 -0.48
N ASN A 154 3.02 -6.75 0.30
CA ASN A 154 3.49 -7.40 1.51
C ASN A 154 3.23 -6.50 2.72
N ILE A 155 2.46 -7.00 3.71
CA ILE A 155 2.06 -6.24 4.89
C ILE A 155 3.25 -5.72 5.70
N ILE A 156 4.34 -6.47 5.77
CA ILE A 156 5.50 -6.06 6.56
C ILE A 156 6.18 -4.79 5.99
N GLN A 157 6.11 -4.59 4.68
CA GLN A 157 6.64 -3.37 4.05
C GLN A 157 5.83 -2.13 4.45
N SER A 158 4.53 -2.28 4.69
CA SER A 158 3.68 -1.19 5.16
C SER A 158 4.06 -0.72 6.57
N LEU A 159 4.71 -1.58 7.35
CA LEU A 159 5.18 -1.27 8.70
C LEU A 159 6.54 -0.56 8.73
N GLN A 160 7.25 -0.51 7.59
CA GLN A 160 8.57 0.14 7.54
C GLN A 160 8.46 1.62 7.92
N GLY A 161 9.20 2.00 8.97
CA GLY A 161 9.17 3.36 9.52
C GLY A 161 7.90 3.72 10.32
N ALA A 162 6.90 2.81 10.43
CA ALA A 162 5.70 3.06 11.21
C ALA A 162 5.86 2.71 12.70
N VAL A 163 6.79 1.79 13.02
CA VAL A 163 6.97 1.30 14.39
C VAL A 163 8.40 1.58 14.86
N PRO A 164 8.61 2.42 15.88
CA PRO A 164 9.94 2.65 16.46
C PRO A 164 10.55 1.34 16.99
N GLY A 165 11.80 1.05 16.60
CA GLY A 165 12.53 -0.15 17.00
C GLY A 165 12.22 -1.42 16.19
N LEU A 166 11.32 -1.35 15.22
CA LEU A 166 11.12 -2.39 14.20
C LEU A 166 11.96 -2.05 12.97
N ASN A 167 12.98 -2.86 12.70
CA ASN A 167 13.84 -2.72 11.53
C ASN A 167 13.38 -3.70 10.46
N ILE A 168 13.03 -3.17 9.29
CA ILE A 168 12.60 -3.93 8.13
C ILE A 168 13.56 -3.61 7.00
N SER A 169 14.37 -4.58 6.62
CA SER A 169 15.25 -4.50 5.46
C SER A 169 14.63 -5.27 4.30
N VAL A 170 14.41 -4.56 3.21
CA VAL A 170 13.83 -5.12 1.99
C VAL A 170 14.97 -5.39 1.03
N THR A 171 15.19 -6.65 0.65
CA THR A 171 16.23 -7.04 -0.31
C THR A 171 15.59 -7.69 -1.52
N GLY A 172 15.95 -7.19 -2.72
CA GLY A 172 15.50 -7.74 -4.01
C GLY A 172 14.30 -7.04 -4.60
N THR A 173 13.98 -7.42 -5.82
CA THR A 173 12.96 -6.82 -6.69
C THR A 173 11.78 -7.75 -6.94
N ASN A 174 11.53 -8.70 -6.03
CA ASN A 174 10.51 -9.73 -6.23
C ASN A 174 9.10 -9.14 -6.23
N ALA A 175 8.28 -9.58 -7.18
CA ALA A 175 6.89 -9.14 -7.34
C ALA A 175 6.03 -9.41 -6.09
N GLU A 176 6.31 -10.49 -5.35
CA GLU A 176 5.63 -10.83 -4.10
C GLU A 176 6.06 -9.97 -2.89
N GLY A 177 6.92 -8.96 -3.13
CA GLY A 177 7.47 -8.12 -2.07
C GLY A 177 8.67 -8.76 -1.39
N SER A 178 9.78 -8.85 -2.10
CA SER A 178 11.16 -9.12 -1.67
C SER A 178 11.37 -9.96 -0.40
N SER A 179 12.49 -10.63 -0.28
CA SER A 179 12.89 -11.19 1.02
C SER A 179 13.04 -10.05 2.02
N THR A 180 12.13 -9.95 2.95
CA THR A 180 12.17 -8.96 4.03
C THR A 180 12.84 -9.59 5.24
N LYS A 181 13.94 -9.00 5.67
CA LYS A 181 14.51 -9.31 6.99
C LYS A 181 13.87 -8.37 8.01
N THR A 182 13.16 -8.94 8.97
CA THR A 182 12.47 -8.21 10.02
C THR A 182 13.17 -8.45 11.35
N ARG A 183 13.48 -7.39 12.09
CA ARG A 183 14.16 -7.46 13.40
C ARG A 183 13.54 -6.46 14.35
N ILE A 184 13.44 -6.84 15.60
CA ILE A 184 13.00 -5.96 16.69
C ILE A 184 14.19 -5.71 17.60
N ARG A 185 14.58 -4.42 17.80
CA ARG A 185 15.69 -3.96 18.65
C ARG A 185 17.09 -4.50 18.29
N GLY A 186 17.28 -5.06 17.09
CA GLY A 186 18.58 -5.50 16.61
C GLY A 186 18.75 -7.01 16.47
N GLU A 187 20.00 -7.47 16.47
CA GLU A 187 20.37 -8.89 16.41
C GLU A 187 20.66 -9.39 17.82
N ASN A 188 19.93 -10.41 18.25
CA ASN A 188 20.10 -11.03 19.56
C ASN A 188 21.03 -12.27 19.50
N SER A 189 21.22 -12.83 18.32
CA SER A 189 22.04 -14.03 18.11
C SER A 189 22.88 -13.91 16.83
N ILE A 190 24.10 -14.37 16.89
CA ILE A 190 25.03 -14.44 15.74
C ILE A 190 24.73 -15.68 14.89
N THR A 191 24.25 -16.75 15.50
CA THR A 191 24.07 -18.06 14.84
C THR A 191 22.61 -18.48 14.68
N ALA A 192 21.70 -18.00 15.53
CA ALA A 192 20.29 -18.32 15.47
C ALA A 192 19.50 -17.31 14.65
N ASP A 193 18.29 -17.70 14.20
CA ASP A 193 17.37 -16.79 13.50
C ASP A 193 16.92 -15.67 14.44
N ASN A 194 17.03 -14.43 13.96
CA ASN A 194 16.65 -13.21 14.69
C ASN A 194 15.23 -12.72 14.28
N LYS A 195 14.43 -13.56 13.62
CA LYS A 195 13.08 -13.19 13.22
C LYS A 195 12.15 -13.09 14.42
N PRO A 196 11.28 -12.07 14.48
CA PRO A 196 10.22 -12.02 15.48
C PRO A 196 9.19 -13.12 15.23
N LEU A 197 8.55 -13.58 16.31
CA LEU A 197 7.40 -14.48 16.23
C LEU A 197 6.20 -13.70 15.68
N VAL A 198 5.52 -14.27 14.70
CA VAL A 198 4.29 -13.70 14.13
C VAL A 198 3.10 -14.49 14.64
N ILE A 199 2.10 -13.78 15.15
CA ILE A 199 0.84 -14.36 15.59
C ILE A 199 -0.28 -13.72 14.77
N LEU A 200 -1.03 -14.53 14.03
CA LEU A 200 -2.20 -14.12 13.27
C LEU A 200 -3.47 -14.67 13.93
N ASP A 201 -4.34 -13.78 14.38
CA ASP A 201 -5.58 -14.14 15.09
C ASP A 201 -5.36 -15.10 16.28
N GLY A 202 -4.24 -14.94 17.00
CA GLY A 202 -3.88 -15.77 18.17
C GLY A 202 -3.11 -17.04 17.83
N ILE A 203 -2.87 -17.36 16.56
CA ILE A 203 -2.17 -18.56 16.10
C ILE A 203 -0.79 -18.20 15.52
N PRO A 204 0.29 -18.92 15.88
CA PRO A 204 1.59 -18.71 15.25
C PRO A 204 1.52 -18.89 13.73
N PHE A 205 2.05 -17.91 13.02
CA PHE A 205 2.09 -17.89 11.56
C PHE A 205 3.54 -17.97 11.07
N ASP A 206 3.89 -19.06 10.42
CA ASP A 206 5.24 -19.31 9.89
C ASP A 206 5.29 -19.18 8.34
N GLY A 207 4.18 -18.76 7.71
CA GLY A 207 4.09 -18.56 6.27
C GLY A 207 4.76 -17.28 5.77
N PRO A 208 4.92 -17.14 4.46
CA PRO A 208 5.41 -15.91 3.85
C PRO A 208 4.46 -14.73 4.11
N TRP A 209 5.02 -13.55 4.36
CA TRP A 209 4.25 -12.32 4.58
C TRP A 209 3.32 -11.94 3.42
N SER A 210 3.66 -12.35 2.19
CA SER A 210 2.85 -12.14 0.99
C SER A 210 1.52 -12.91 0.99
N GLU A 211 1.33 -13.86 1.89
CA GLU A 211 0.08 -14.60 2.05
C GLU A 211 -0.95 -13.83 2.88
N ILE A 212 -0.50 -12.87 3.68
CA ILE A 212 -1.38 -12.02 4.47
C ILE A 212 -1.87 -10.86 3.59
N ASN A 213 -3.19 -10.75 3.42
CA ASN A 213 -3.78 -9.61 2.72
C ASN A 213 -3.87 -8.39 3.64
N PRO A 214 -3.18 -7.27 3.35
CA PRO A 214 -3.21 -6.08 4.20
C PRO A 214 -4.62 -5.51 4.42
N ASN A 215 -5.52 -5.65 3.43
CA ASN A 215 -6.88 -5.14 3.52
C ASN A 215 -7.78 -5.90 4.52
N ASP A 216 -7.36 -7.11 4.94
CA ASP A 216 -8.08 -7.93 5.90
C ASP A 216 -7.68 -7.66 7.35
N ILE A 217 -6.70 -6.77 7.57
CA ILE A 217 -6.11 -6.53 8.89
C ILE A 217 -6.79 -5.36 9.58
N GLU A 218 -7.12 -5.55 10.86
CA GLU A 218 -7.68 -4.53 11.75
C GLU A 218 -6.58 -3.78 12.51
N SER A 219 -5.63 -4.52 13.10
CA SER A 219 -4.52 -3.94 13.85
C SER A 219 -3.27 -4.79 13.78
N ILE A 220 -2.13 -4.14 13.96
CA ILE A 220 -0.84 -4.80 14.15
C ILE A 220 -0.20 -4.23 15.39
N GLU A 221 0.21 -5.10 16.28
CA GLU A 221 0.85 -4.76 17.54
C GLU A 221 2.21 -5.40 17.62
N VAL A 222 3.20 -4.64 18.07
CA VAL A 222 4.58 -5.12 18.19
C VAL A 222 4.99 -5.12 19.64
N LEU A 223 5.14 -6.32 20.20
CA LEU A 223 5.63 -6.55 21.56
C LEU A 223 7.16 -6.56 21.51
N LYS A 224 7.75 -5.51 22.02
CA LYS A 224 9.21 -5.32 21.96
C LYS A 224 9.93 -5.78 23.21
N ASP A 225 9.23 -5.82 24.34
CA ASP A 225 9.81 -6.14 25.63
C ASP A 225 9.57 -7.60 26.03
N ALA A 226 10.54 -8.17 26.74
CA ALA A 226 10.45 -9.54 27.23
C ALA A 226 9.25 -9.76 28.17
N SER A 227 8.84 -8.73 28.94
CA SER A 227 7.67 -8.82 29.81
C SER A 227 6.36 -9.00 29.05
N SER A 228 6.16 -8.23 27.98
CA SER A 228 4.97 -8.34 27.13
C SER A 228 4.99 -9.59 26.24
N ALA A 229 6.18 -10.10 25.88
CA ALA A 229 6.36 -11.29 25.07
C ALA A 229 6.43 -12.59 25.89
N ALA A 230 6.46 -12.51 27.23
CA ALA A 230 6.70 -13.65 28.13
C ALA A 230 5.70 -14.81 27.96
N ILE A 231 4.44 -14.51 27.64
CA ILE A 231 3.40 -15.52 27.42
C ILE A 231 3.69 -16.46 26.23
N TYR A 232 4.56 -16.01 25.28
CA TYR A 232 4.99 -16.79 24.12
C TYR A 232 6.27 -17.59 24.39
N GLY A 233 6.80 -17.53 25.62
CA GLY A 233 7.98 -18.27 26.05
C GLY A 233 9.22 -17.95 25.23
N ALA A 234 10.09 -18.93 25.03
CA ALA A 234 11.34 -18.78 24.30
C ALA A 234 11.15 -18.32 22.83
N ARG A 235 10.03 -18.67 22.19
CA ARG A 235 9.72 -18.22 20.82
C ARG A 235 9.52 -16.71 20.72
N GLY A 236 9.14 -16.04 21.82
CA GLY A 236 8.97 -14.58 21.88
C GLY A 236 10.26 -13.79 22.16
N SER A 237 11.43 -14.43 22.33
CA SER A 237 12.68 -13.78 22.71
C SER A 237 13.15 -12.68 21.72
N ASN A 238 12.86 -12.83 20.43
CA ASN A 238 13.16 -11.85 19.39
C ASN A 238 12.05 -10.82 19.19
N GLY A 239 11.09 -10.75 20.13
CA GLY A 239 9.86 -9.96 20.02
C GLY A 239 8.74 -10.68 19.29
N VAL A 240 7.54 -10.13 19.40
CA VAL A 240 6.33 -10.72 18.82
C VAL A 240 5.58 -9.67 18.01
N ILE A 241 5.09 -10.06 16.83
CA ILE A 241 4.21 -9.24 16.01
C ILE A 241 2.83 -9.91 16.04
N LEU A 242 1.88 -9.22 16.66
CA LEU A 242 0.48 -9.64 16.72
C LEU A 242 -0.27 -9.00 15.57
N ILE A 243 -0.98 -9.80 14.80
CA ILE A 243 -1.80 -9.36 13.68
C ILE A 243 -3.23 -9.80 13.94
N SER A 244 -4.13 -8.83 14.03
CA SER A 244 -5.55 -9.08 14.20
C SER A 244 -6.29 -8.80 12.89
N SER A 245 -7.07 -9.75 12.41
CA SER A 245 -7.88 -9.57 11.21
C SER A 245 -9.20 -8.87 11.51
N LYS A 246 -9.76 -8.20 10.51
CA LYS A 246 -11.08 -7.57 10.57
C LYS A 246 -12.16 -8.59 10.92
N ARG A 247 -13.02 -8.22 11.86
CA ARG A 247 -14.15 -9.04 12.28
C ARG A 247 -15.47 -8.33 11.99
N GLY A 248 -16.56 -9.07 12.07
CA GLY A 248 -17.90 -8.51 11.94
C GLY A 248 -18.22 -7.52 13.06
N GLU A 249 -18.98 -6.50 12.75
CA GLU A 249 -19.53 -5.54 13.71
C GLU A 249 -21.04 -5.60 13.73
N LYS A 250 -21.63 -5.36 14.93
CA LYS A 250 -23.09 -5.25 15.07
C LYS A 250 -23.59 -4.09 14.22
N GLY A 251 -24.56 -4.34 13.36
CA GLY A 251 -25.15 -3.31 12.54
C GLY A 251 -25.51 -3.78 11.14
N LYS A 252 -25.82 -2.83 10.26
CA LYS A 252 -26.17 -3.12 8.87
C LYS A 252 -24.96 -3.66 8.11
N LEU A 253 -25.24 -4.48 7.12
CA LEU A 253 -24.24 -4.95 6.17
C LEU A 253 -23.50 -3.76 5.53
N THR A 254 -22.19 -3.74 5.69
CA THR A 254 -21.28 -2.82 4.99
C THR A 254 -20.55 -3.60 3.90
N VAL A 255 -20.57 -3.09 2.70
CA VAL A 255 -19.82 -3.63 1.56
C VAL A 255 -18.74 -2.62 1.19
N SER A 256 -17.48 -3.06 1.17
CA SER A 256 -16.36 -2.23 0.75
C SER A 256 -15.70 -2.85 -0.47
N TYR A 257 -15.32 -2.01 -1.42
CA TYR A 257 -14.51 -2.41 -2.57
C TYR A 257 -13.31 -1.48 -2.66
N ASP A 258 -12.13 -2.08 -2.48
CA ASP A 258 -10.84 -1.39 -2.52
C ASP A 258 -10.06 -1.88 -3.72
N THR A 259 -9.60 -0.96 -4.54
CA THR A 259 -8.78 -1.28 -5.72
C THR A 259 -7.67 -0.27 -5.89
N TYR A 260 -6.52 -0.74 -6.34
CA TYR A 260 -5.47 0.12 -6.82
C TYR A 260 -4.70 -0.50 -7.97
N ILE A 261 -4.19 0.38 -8.82
CA ILE A 261 -3.35 0.05 -9.97
C ILE A 261 -2.08 0.87 -9.83
N THR A 262 -0.93 0.22 -10.01
CA THR A 262 0.38 0.87 -9.92
C THR A 262 1.19 0.54 -11.15
N ILE A 263 1.90 1.54 -11.67
CA ILE A 263 2.89 1.40 -12.72
C ILE A 263 4.24 1.71 -12.07
N ASP A 264 5.14 0.72 -12.08
CA ASP A 264 6.45 0.81 -11.45
C ASP A 264 7.52 0.90 -12.54
N ASN A 265 8.26 2.01 -12.60
CA ASN A 265 9.39 2.15 -13.50
C ASN A 265 10.71 2.00 -12.73
N PRO A 266 11.65 1.21 -13.23
CA PRO A 266 12.98 1.15 -12.64
C PRO A 266 13.70 2.49 -12.81
N ILE A 267 14.36 2.95 -11.75
CA ILE A 267 15.11 4.22 -11.71
C ILE A 267 16.46 4.01 -11.03
N ASN A 268 17.37 4.95 -11.26
CA ASN A 268 18.67 5.03 -10.59
C ASN A 268 19.57 3.79 -10.79
N PHE A 269 19.61 3.28 -12.00
CA PHE A 269 20.63 2.29 -12.36
C PHE A 269 22.02 2.96 -12.49
N PRO A 270 23.10 2.24 -12.13
CA PRO A 270 24.43 2.72 -12.44
C PRO A 270 24.63 2.78 -13.96
N ASN A 271 25.40 3.75 -14.40
CA ASN A 271 25.86 3.77 -15.79
C ASN A 271 26.82 2.60 -15.98
N LEU A 272 26.46 1.69 -16.86
CA LEU A 272 27.32 0.57 -17.27
C LEU A 272 28.15 0.98 -18.46
N MET A 273 29.29 0.31 -18.64
CA MET A 273 30.10 0.49 -19.83
C MET A 273 29.33 0.00 -21.06
N ASN A 274 29.34 0.79 -22.11
CA ASN A 274 28.92 0.34 -23.44
C ASN A 274 30.02 -0.51 -24.08
N GLY A 275 29.75 -1.08 -25.29
CA GLY A 275 30.69 -1.96 -25.98
C GLY A 275 32.04 -1.30 -26.26
N ALA A 276 32.05 -0.02 -26.64
CA ALA A 276 33.30 0.70 -26.96
C ALA A 276 34.12 1.00 -25.68
N GLU A 277 33.48 1.42 -24.60
CA GLU A 277 34.15 1.64 -23.32
C GLU A 277 34.70 0.35 -22.74
N PHE A 278 33.91 -0.73 -22.79
CA PHE A 278 34.38 -2.05 -22.36
C PHE A 278 35.55 -2.56 -23.18
N TRP A 279 35.52 -2.38 -24.50
CA TRP A 279 36.63 -2.75 -25.39
C TRP A 279 37.90 -2.02 -24.99
N LYS A 280 37.83 -0.71 -24.83
CA LYS A 280 38.98 0.10 -24.38
C LYS A 280 39.52 -0.40 -23.05
N TYR A 281 38.64 -0.57 -22.04
CA TYR A 281 39.02 -1.06 -20.71
C TYR A 281 39.72 -2.44 -20.80
N LYS A 282 39.12 -3.40 -21.53
CA LYS A 282 39.64 -4.76 -21.65
C LYS A 282 40.96 -4.79 -22.40
N THR A 283 41.09 -4.03 -23.47
CA THR A 283 42.34 -3.95 -24.23
C THR A 283 43.48 -3.36 -23.42
N GLU A 284 43.25 -2.30 -22.67
CA GLU A 284 44.24 -1.72 -21.73
C GLU A 284 44.65 -2.74 -20.67
N ALA A 285 43.70 -3.39 -20.03
CA ALA A 285 43.98 -4.39 -19.00
C ALA A 285 44.75 -5.62 -19.58
N LEU A 286 44.44 -6.04 -20.79
CA LEU A 286 45.14 -7.14 -21.46
C LEU A 286 46.56 -6.73 -21.89
N LYS A 287 46.78 -5.49 -22.31
CA LYS A 287 48.11 -4.94 -22.62
C LYS A 287 48.99 -4.94 -21.36
N ASP A 288 48.45 -4.46 -20.26
CA ASP A 288 49.17 -4.42 -18.99
C ASP A 288 49.51 -5.81 -18.43
N ALA A 289 48.58 -6.76 -18.60
CA ALA A 289 48.77 -8.14 -18.15
C ALA A 289 49.66 -8.98 -19.07
N ASN A 290 49.87 -8.55 -20.32
CA ASN A 290 50.59 -9.32 -21.31
C ASN A 290 52.11 -9.20 -21.16
N THR A 291 52.75 -10.33 -20.91
CA THR A 291 54.21 -10.43 -20.82
C THR A 291 54.91 -10.76 -22.14
N THR A 292 54.14 -11.07 -23.17
CA THR A 292 54.67 -11.44 -24.50
C THR A 292 54.95 -10.16 -25.29
N PRO A 293 56.18 -9.92 -25.73
CA PRO A 293 56.49 -8.73 -26.50
C PRO A 293 55.84 -8.81 -27.92
N PRO A 294 55.41 -7.66 -28.48
CA PRO A 294 54.98 -7.61 -29.86
C PRO A 294 56.05 -8.05 -30.84
N THR A 295 55.63 -8.74 -31.91
CA THR A 295 56.51 -9.15 -33.02
C THR A 295 55.89 -8.68 -34.35
N GLU A 296 56.69 -8.66 -35.44
CA GLU A 296 56.16 -8.31 -36.78
C GLU A 296 54.98 -9.20 -37.21
N SER A 297 55.04 -10.51 -36.85
CA SER A 297 53.99 -11.49 -37.15
C SER A 297 52.82 -11.47 -36.17
N ASN A 298 52.98 -10.89 -34.98
CA ASN A 298 51.93 -10.74 -33.97
C ASN A 298 52.11 -9.40 -33.23
N PRO A 299 51.70 -8.28 -33.84
CA PRO A 299 51.89 -6.94 -33.26
C PRO A 299 51.03 -6.70 -32.02
N GLU A 300 49.94 -7.50 -31.85
CA GLU A 300 49.01 -7.36 -30.74
C GLU A 300 48.74 -8.69 -30.04
N PRO A 301 49.77 -9.26 -29.34
CA PRO A 301 49.65 -10.60 -28.76
C PRO A 301 48.55 -10.72 -27.68
N TRP A 302 48.09 -9.62 -27.08
CA TRP A 302 46.99 -9.59 -26.11
C TRP A 302 45.61 -9.84 -26.79
N MET A 303 45.48 -9.61 -28.11
CA MET A 303 44.22 -9.83 -28.84
C MET A 303 43.80 -11.30 -28.85
N GLY A 304 44.76 -12.24 -28.73
CA GLY A 304 44.47 -13.66 -28.59
C GLY A 304 43.62 -14.04 -27.35
N SER A 305 43.49 -13.14 -26.41
CA SER A 305 42.63 -13.32 -25.23
C SER A 305 41.20 -12.78 -25.43
N MET A 306 40.90 -12.19 -26.58
CA MET A 306 39.55 -11.79 -26.97
C MET A 306 38.81 -12.97 -27.59
N THR A 307 37.52 -13.09 -27.31
CA THR A 307 36.67 -14.10 -27.95
C THR A 307 36.29 -13.67 -29.37
N ALA A 308 36.00 -14.62 -30.26
CA ALA A 308 35.52 -14.32 -31.61
C ALA A 308 34.24 -13.48 -31.62
N THR A 309 33.38 -13.67 -30.63
CA THR A 309 32.15 -12.88 -30.47
C THR A 309 32.47 -11.43 -30.12
N GLU A 310 33.38 -11.18 -29.19
CA GLU A 310 33.80 -9.81 -28.80
C GLU A 310 34.41 -9.04 -29.95
N LEU A 311 35.27 -9.71 -30.74
CA LEU A 311 35.87 -9.13 -31.96
C LEU A 311 34.78 -8.72 -32.94
N ARG A 312 33.89 -9.66 -33.29
CA ARG A 312 32.80 -9.43 -34.23
C ARG A 312 31.85 -8.31 -33.80
N MET A 313 31.44 -8.31 -32.50
CA MET A 313 30.55 -7.27 -31.93
C MET A 313 31.22 -5.91 -31.99
N HIS A 314 32.50 -5.84 -31.62
CA HIS A 314 33.26 -4.60 -31.68
C HIS A 314 33.42 -4.06 -33.11
N GLU A 315 33.82 -4.91 -34.06
CA GLU A 315 33.98 -4.56 -35.49
C GLU A 315 32.64 -4.09 -36.10
N ALA A 316 31.54 -4.69 -35.70
CA ALA A 316 30.19 -4.31 -36.12
C ALA A 316 29.67 -3.04 -35.42
N GLY A 317 30.39 -2.51 -34.44
CA GLY A 317 29.91 -1.38 -33.61
C GLY A 317 28.65 -1.71 -32.80
N MET A 318 28.46 -2.99 -32.46
CA MET A 318 27.30 -3.50 -31.75
C MET A 318 27.62 -3.73 -30.27
N ASP A 319 26.64 -3.52 -29.41
CA ASP A 319 26.70 -3.91 -28.02
C ASP A 319 25.33 -4.40 -27.53
N THR A 320 25.32 -5.04 -26.35
CA THR A 320 24.12 -5.55 -25.69
C THR A 320 23.89 -4.81 -24.41
N ASP A 321 22.79 -4.08 -24.32
CA ASP A 321 22.31 -3.53 -23.06
C ASP A 321 21.59 -4.62 -22.24
N TRP A 322 22.36 -5.30 -21.41
CA TRP A 322 21.86 -6.37 -20.54
C TRP A 322 20.87 -5.88 -19.51
N LEU A 323 20.97 -4.60 -19.16
CA LEU A 323 20.07 -3.99 -18.16
C LEU A 323 18.70 -3.73 -18.75
N ASP A 324 18.64 -3.21 -19.98
CA ASP A 324 17.39 -3.04 -20.72
C ASP A 324 16.69 -4.39 -20.93
N LEU A 325 17.44 -5.42 -21.33
CA LEU A 325 16.91 -6.77 -21.50
C LEU A 325 16.39 -7.40 -20.18
N ALA A 326 16.98 -7.01 -19.04
CA ALA A 326 16.59 -7.54 -17.74
C ALA A 326 15.45 -6.76 -17.08
N THR A 327 15.08 -5.60 -17.62
CA THR A 327 14.11 -4.68 -17.01
C THR A 327 12.87 -4.49 -17.87
N ARG A 328 11.79 -4.09 -17.23
CA ARG A 328 10.57 -3.66 -17.88
C ARG A 328 9.80 -2.71 -16.97
N THR A 329 8.85 -1.99 -17.51
CA THR A 329 7.83 -1.32 -16.73
C THR A 329 6.99 -2.36 -15.99
N GLY A 330 6.96 -2.30 -14.68
CA GLY A 330 6.15 -3.15 -13.82
C GLY A 330 4.69 -2.69 -13.80
N PHE A 331 3.79 -3.65 -13.62
CA PHE A 331 2.36 -3.38 -13.48
C PHE A 331 1.80 -4.16 -12.31
N LYS A 332 1.08 -3.49 -11.43
CA LYS A 332 0.43 -4.10 -10.27
C LYS A 332 -1.03 -3.70 -10.23
N GLN A 333 -1.90 -4.67 -10.02
CA GLN A 333 -3.31 -4.45 -9.75
C GLN A 333 -3.75 -5.29 -8.57
N GLN A 334 -4.60 -4.71 -7.75
CA GLN A 334 -5.24 -5.39 -6.64
C GLN A 334 -6.71 -5.00 -6.57
N HIS A 335 -7.55 -6.00 -6.32
CA HIS A 335 -8.98 -5.84 -6.11
C HIS A 335 -9.36 -6.58 -4.83
N ASN A 336 -10.01 -5.88 -3.94
CA ASN A 336 -10.49 -6.43 -2.68
C ASN A 336 -11.96 -6.05 -2.48
N ILE A 337 -12.81 -7.05 -2.30
CA ILE A 337 -14.20 -6.83 -1.93
C ILE A 337 -14.44 -7.45 -0.56
N SER A 338 -15.05 -6.71 0.34
CA SER A 338 -15.35 -7.20 1.68
C SER A 338 -16.77 -6.92 2.11
N PHE A 339 -17.30 -7.82 2.92
CA PHE A 339 -18.64 -7.78 3.49
C PHE A 339 -18.50 -7.89 5.00
N ARG A 340 -18.97 -6.89 5.72
CA ARG A 340 -18.89 -6.81 7.17
C ARG A 340 -20.27 -6.52 7.73
N GLY A 341 -20.67 -7.28 8.75
CA GLY A 341 -21.97 -7.05 9.35
C GLY A 341 -22.20 -7.89 10.60
N GLY A 342 -23.34 -7.67 11.24
CA GLY A 342 -23.76 -8.45 12.38
C GLY A 342 -25.23 -8.27 12.69
N VAL A 343 -25.90 -9.38 12.95
CA VAL A 343 -27.32 -9.42 13.31
C VAL A 343 -27.47 -10.21 14.61
N ASN A 344 -28.14 -9.60 15.59
CA ASN A 344 -28.34 -10.20 16.90
C ASN A 344 -27.01 -10.58 17.59
N LYS A 345 -26.72 -11.88 17.67
CA LYS A 345 -25.56 -12.49 18.32
C LYS A 345 -24.53 -13.04 17.32
N THR A 346 -24.69 -12.74 16.05
CA THR A 346 -23.83 -13.23 14.96
C THR A 346 -23.12 -12.07 14.30
N ASN A 347 -21.81 -12.04 14.28
CA ASN A 347 -21.01 -11.11 13.53
C ASN A 347 -20.20 -11.85 12.48
N TYR A 348 -20.10 -11.31 11.29
CA TYR A 348 -19.38 -11.94 10.18
C TYR A 348 -18.56 -10.92 9.38
N PHE A 349 -17.43 -11.39 8.90
CA PHE A 349 -16.59 -10.70 7.94
C PHE A 349 -16.18 -11.68 6.86
N VAL A 350 -16.37 -11.28 5.60
CA VAL A 350 -15.95 -12.05 4.42
C VAL A 350 -15.16 -11.13 3.53
N SER A 351 -14.01 -11.56 3.03
CA SER A 351 -13.27 -10.83 2.01
C SER A 351 -12.84 -11.73 0.87
N LEU A 352 -12.79 -11.16 -0.31
CA LEU A 352 -12.29 -11.75 -1.55
C LEU A 352 -11.21 -10.82 -2.10
N ASN A 353 -9.99 -11.32 -2.26
CA ASN A 353 -8.89 -10.54 -2.77
C ASN A 353 -8.28 -11.20 -4.02
N TYR A 354 -8.03 -10.38 -5.03
CA TYR A 354 -7.22 -10.70 -6.19
C TYR A 354 -6.07 -9.71 -6.30
N THR A 355 -4.85 -10.21 -6.47
CA THR A 355 -3.65 -9.41 -6.68
C THR A 355 -2.88 -10.01 -7.86
N ASP A 356 -2.49 -9.18 -8.82
CA ASP A 356 -1.62 -9.54 -9.94
C ASP A 356 -0.49 -8.52 -10.03
N VAL A 357 0.74 -9.00 -9.94
CA VAL A 357 1.94 -8.17 -9.96
C VAL A 357 2.90 -8.68 -11.01
N LYS A 358 3.22 -7.83 -11.97
CA LYS A 358 4.34 -7.99 -12.88
C LYS A 358 5.44 -7.02 -12.42
N GLY A 359 6.51 -7.57 -11.86
CA GLY A 359 7.62 -6.76 -11.35
C GLY A 359 8.44 -6.12 -12.45
N THR A 360 9.34 -5.20 -12.06
CA THR A 360 10.24 -4.48 -12.97
C THR A 360 11.36 -5.35 -13.55
N ALA A 361 11.70 -6.46 -12.91
CA ALA A 361 12.56 -7.46 -13.50
C ALA A 361 11.77 -8.37 -14.46
N VAL A 362 12.29 -8.64 -15.64
CA VAL A 362 11.70 -9.56 -16.60
C VAL A 362 11.57 -10.96 -15.98
N GLY A 363 10.46 -11.64 -16.23
CA GLY A 363 10.14 -12.95 -15.65
C GLY A 363 9.65 -12.91 -14.20
N ASN A 364 9.71 -11.76 -13.53
CA ASN A 364 9.22 -11.60 -12.15
C ASN A 364 7.71 -11.35 -12.13
N GLN A 365 6.95 -12.29 -11.56
CA GLN A 365 5.49 -12.16 -11.45
C GLN A 365 4.96 -12.86 -10.20
N PHE A 366 3.82 -12.37 -9.72
CA PHE A 366 3.12 -12.91 -8.56
C PHE A 366 1.63 -12.73 -8.71
N LYS A 367 0.86 -13.80 -8.47
CA LYS A 367 -0.60 -13.74 -8.40
C LYS A 367 -1.08 -14.33 -7.09
N ARG A 368 -2.06 -13.67 -6.51
CA ARG A 368 -2.70 -14.11 -5.27
C ARG A 368 -4.21 -14.06 -5.41
N TYR A 369 -4.86 -15.15 -5.05
CA TYR A 369 -6.29 -15.24 -4.83
C TYR A 369 -6.48 -15.60 -3.36
N ASN A 370 -7.18 -14.79 -2.61
CA ASN A 370 -7.38 -15.00 -1.19
C ASN A 370 -8.84 -14.81 -0.80
N ILE A 371 -9.33 -15.70 0.06
CA ILE A 371 -10.66 -15.64 0.65
C ILE A 371 -10.48 -15.71 2.15
N ARG A 372 -11.04 -14.77 2.88
CA ARG A 372 -11.10 -14.80 4.33
C ARG A 372 -12.55 -14.84 4.78
N PHE A 373 -12.81 -15.64 5.79
CA PHE A 373 -14.10 -15.77 6.45
C PHE A 373 -13.90 -15.81 7.96
N ASN A 374 -14.42 -14.79 8.65
CA ASN A 374 -14.44 -14.69 10.10
C ASN A 374 -15.90 -14.68 10.56
N LEU A 375 -16.22 -15.51 11.55
CA LEU A 375 -17.55 -15.61 12.14
C LEU A 375 -17.42 -15.63 13.65
N ASP A 376 -18.17 -14.78 14.32
CA ASP A 376 -18.33 -14.78 15.77
C ASP A 376 -19.81 -14.98 16.09
N GLN A 377 -20.13 -16.09 16.78
CA GLN A 377 -21.47 -16.46 17.18
C GLN A 377 -21.55 -16.60 18.69
N GLU A 378 -22.41 -15.82 19.31
CA GLU A 378 -22.75 -15.96 20.71
C GLU A 378 -24.04 -16.78 20.83
N PHE A 379 -23.93 -18.04 21.26
CA PHE A 379 -25.09 -18.90 21.48
C PHE A 379 -25.78 -18.58 22.82
N THR A 380 -24.97 -18.44 23.85
CA THR A 380 -25.40 -18.09 25.21
C THR A 380 -24.42 -17.09 25.81
N SER A 381 -24.72 -16.55 27.00
CA SER A 381 -23.79 -15.65 27.71
C SER A 381 -22.46 -16.32 28.10
N TRP A 382 -22.46 -17.64 28.24
CA TRP A 382 -21.30 -18.44 28.61
C TRP A 382 -20.68 -19.23 27.43
N PHE A 383 -21.37 -19.34 26.27
CA PHE A 383 -20.87 -20.08 25.11
C PHE A 383 -20.81 -19.17 23.87
N LYS A 384 -19.58 -18.90 23.45
CA LYS A 384 -19.25 -18.17 22.22
C LYS A 384 -18.43 -19.06 21.31
N PHE A 385 -18.73 -19.02 20.02
CA PHE A 385 -17.98 -19.69 18.97
C PHE A 385 -17.39 -18.65 18.04
N SER A 386 -16.08 -18.73 17.80
CA SER A 386 -15.37 -17.85 16.87
C SER A 386 -14.55 -18.70 15.92
N THR A 387 -14.62 -18.38 14.64
CA THR A 387 -13.74 -18.98 13.63
C THR A 387 -13.10 -17.92 12.78
N SER A 388 -11.86 -18.15 12.37
CA SER A 388 -11.11 -17.36 11.40
C SER A 388 -10.51 -18.33 10.39
N THR A 389 -10.95 -18.23 9.15
CA THR A 389 -10.54 -19.12 8.07
C THR A 389 -9.98 -18.32 6.93
N GLN A 390 -8.81 -18.71 6.44
CA GLN A 390 -8.20 -18.14 5.26
C GLN A 390 -7.89 -19.24 4.26
N LEU A 391 -8.32 -19.03 3.01
CA LEU A 391 -8.00 -19.88 1.88
C LEU A 391 -7.26 -19.05 0.86
N GLY A 392 -6.11 -19.51 0.37
CA GLY A 392 -5.30 -18.78 -0.58
C GLY A 392 -4.72 -19.68 -1.66
N ARG A 393 -4.66 -19.14 -2.88
CA ARG A 393 -3.87 -19.70 -3.96
C ARG A 393 -2.84 -18.66 -4.41
N TYR A 394 -1.59 -19.07 -4.43
CA TYR A 394 -0.45 -18.22 -4.72
C TYR A 394 0.30 -18.78 -5.91
N ASP A 395 0.50 -17.96 -6.93
CA ASP A 395 1.33 -18.28 -8.09
C ASP A 395 2.57 -17.39 -8.06
N ARG A 396 3.72 -18.03 -7.86
CA ARG A 396 5.05 -17.42 -7.83
C ARG A 396 5.87 -17.90 -9.03
N SER A 397 5.18 -18.23 -10.12
CA SER A 397 5.82 -18.73 -11.33
C SER A 397 6.66 -17.64 -12.01
N GLY A 398 7.67 -18.10 -12.71
CA GLY A 398 8.59 -17.26 -13.48
C GLY A 398 9.97 -17.17 -12.83
N SER A 399 10.98 -17.20 -13.69
CA SER A 399 12.37 -16.96 -13.33
C SER A 399 12.66 -15.47 -13.46
N SER A 400 12.94 -14.81 -12.35
CA SER A 400 13.26 -13.40 -12.35
C SER A 400 14.65 -13.15 -12.91
N ALA A 401 14.77 -12.20 -13.83
CA ALA A 401 16.07 -11.70 -14.28
C ALA A 401 16.87 -11.16 -13.10
N SER A 402 18.17 -11.46 -13.09
CA SER A 402 19.08 -11.04 -12.03
C SER A 402 19.83 -9.77 -12.41
N PHE A 403 19.52 -8.66 -11.79
CA PHE A 403 20.26 -7.40 -12.00
C PHE A 403 21.74 -7.53 -11.63
N SER A 404 22.08 -8.28 -10.60
CA SER A 404 23.47 -8.54 -10.24
C SER A 404 24.25 -9.29 -11.32
N ARG A 405 23.56 -10.10 -12.14
CA ARG A 405 24.19 -10.71 -13.33
C ARG A 405 24.26 -9.71 -14.46
N ALA A 406 23.17 -8.99 -14.76
CA ALA A 406 23.13 -7.98 -15.81
C ALA A 406 24.24 -6.93 -15.65
N PHE A 407 24.53 -6.47 -14.43
CA PHE A 407 25.62 -5.54 -14.12
C PHE A 407 27.02 -6.10 -14.42
N ARG A 408 27.19 -7.40 -14.50
CA ARG A 408 28.49 -8.06 -14.70
C ARG A 408 28.61 -8.73 -16.07
N MET A 409 27.57 -8.69 -16.88
CA MET A 409 27.61 -9.26 -18.22
C MET A 409 28.49 -8.42 -19.13
N ASN A 410 29.17 -9.11 -20.03
CA ASN A 410 29.99 -8.46 -21.04
C ASN A 410 29.09 -7.80 -22.13
N PRO A 411 29.20 -6.48 -22.34
CA PRO A 411 28.37 -5.81 -23.37
C PRO A 411 28.71 -6.25 -24.80
N LEU A 412 29.90 -6.83 -25.02
CA LEU A 412 30.27 -7.41 -26.31
C LEU A 412 29.90 -8.91 -26.42
N ALA A 413 28.92 -9.37 -25.67
CA ALA A 413 28.34 -10.69 -25.77
C ALA A 413 26.93 -10.62 -26.38
N GLU A 414 26.61 -11.58 -27.25
CA GLU A 414 25.29 -11.66 -27.86
C GLU A 414 24.24 -12.24 -26.88
N ALA A 415 23.10 -11.59 -26.81
CA ALA A 415 21.97 -12.08 -26.02
C ALA A 415 21.17 -13.16 -26.75
N TYR A 416 21.16 -13.12 -28.07
CA TYR A 416 20.37 -14.00 -28.93
C TYR A 416 21.24 -14.72 -29.95
N ASP A 417 20.83 -15.92 -30.38
CA ASP A 417 21.41 -16.62 -31.51
C ASP A 417 20.82 -16.08 -32.84
N GLU A 418 21.28 -16.66 -33.97
CA GLU A 418 20.82 -16.26 -35.29
C GLU A 418 19.34 -16.57 -35.53
N GLU A 419 18.77 -17.52 -34.80
CA GLU A 419 17.35 -17.86 -34.81
C GLU A 419 16.52 -17.00 -33.89
N GLY A 420 17.14 -16.09 -33.12
CA GLY A 420 16.45 -15.19 -32.16
C GLY A 420 16.13 -15.83 -30.80
N ASN A 421 16.69 -17.00 -30.48
CA ASN A 421 16.57 -17.61 -29.18
C ASN A 421 17.59 -17.00 -28.21
N ILE A 422 17.21 -16.93 -26.93
CA ILE A 422 18.13 -16.46 -25.90
C ILE A 422 19.31 -17.45 -25.81
N ARG A 423 20.53 -16.95 -25.95
CA ARG A 423 21.73 -17.75 -25.71
C ARG A 423 21.80 -18.11 -24.21
N SER A 424 21.83 -19.41 -23.90
CA SER A 424 22.15 -19.81 -22.53
C SER A 424 23.62 -19.44 -22.28
N ALA A 425 23.90 -18.73 -21.18
CA ALA A 425 25.27 -18.53 -20.75
C ALA A 425 25.90 -19.91 -20.51
N ALA A 426 26.89 -20.26 -21.30
CA ALA A 426 27.73 -21.42 -21.10
C ALA A 426 28.65 -21.19 -19.89
#